data_a137ac1030fc0ae658a86550b8281102
#
_entry.id   a137ac1030fc0ae658a86550b8281102
#
_cell.length_a   1.000
_cell.length_b   1.000
_cell.length_c   1.000
_cell.angle_alpha   90.00
_cell.angle_beta   90.00
_cell.angle_gamma   90.00
#
_symmetry.space_group_name_H-M   'P 1'
#
loop_
_entity.id
_entity.type
_entity.pdbx_description
1 polymer ?
#
loop_
_entity_poly.entity_id
_entity_poly.type
_entity_poly.pdbx_seq_one_letter_code
_entity_poly.pdbx_strand_id
1 'polypeptide(L)'
;MLPDSFELGPIRPPSEAYSLLIRVTRNCPWNRCKFCHIYKGKKFELRSVEEIKQDILTAKTIEDKLKEISWKSGNGGKVKEVAGAILNNPPNEAYFNVALWLYAGGESAFLQDANSLIMRTNELVEVIKFLKQTLPSITRVTSYGRSKTAAKKKLAELVQLRQAGLSRLHIGLESGYDPLLQFMDKGVTAAEHIAGGRKIVESGISLCEYVVLGLGGKKMWREHAIETARALNQIDPDFIRVRTLTIKQGMPLYDEVKNGNFIRATDEEIIDEEKLFIEHLDCHAYFVSDHLTNLLQEIEGKLPEDKEKMLASIARFQSLSPEEKHNFKVGRRVGIYNQLDDLYNLRKRSTVEHAIKKLSNDGNQVDEETIYSLMERFI
;
A
#
# COMPACT_ATOMS: atom_id res chain seq x y z
N MET A 1 -35.58 7.55 3.64
CA MET A 1 -34.43 7.90 4.49
C MET A 1 -33.20 7.24 3.90
N LEU A 2 -32.10 7.98 3.63
CA LEU A 2 -30.84 7.38 3.21
C LEU A 2 -30.30 6.50 4.36
N PRO A 3 -29.65 5.35 4.07
CA PRO A 3 -29.06 4.52 5.09
C PRO A 3 -28.01 5.31 5.89
N ASP A 4 -27.85 5.01 7.18
CA ASP A 4 -26.84 5.66 8.02
C ASP A 4 -25.44 5.00 7.89
N SER A 5 -25.27 4.10 6.94
CA SER A 5 -24.02 3.38 6.66
C SER A 5 -23.88 3.05 5.18
N PHE A 6 -22.66 2.86 4.72
CA PHE A 6 -22.33 2.42 3.36
C PHE A 6 -21.21 1.40 3.39
N GLU A 7 -21.03 0.69 2.27
CA GLU A 7 -20.11 -0.44 2.19
C GLU A 7 -18.65 0.02 2.05
N LEU A 8 -17.78 -0.48 2.95
CA LEU A 8 -16.33 -0.26 2.90
C LEU A 8 -15.59 -1.53 2.48
N GLY A 9 -14.49 -1.37 1.76
CA GLY A 9 -13.57 -2.43 1.40
C GLY A 9 -12.49 -2.65 2.46
N PRO A 10 -11.81 -3.81 2.46
CA PRO A 10 -10.89 -4.19 3.53
C PRO A 10 -9.52 -3.50 3.44
N ILE A 11 -9.16 -2.91 2.31
CA ILE A 11 -7.82 -2.34 2.11
C ILE A 11 -7.81 -0.95 1.50
N ARG A 12 -6.78 -0.21 1.86
CA ARG A 12 -6.34 1.04 1.23
C ARG A 12 -4.83 1.16 1.33
N PRO A 13 -4.15 1.92 0.45
CA PRO A 13 -2.72 2.21 0.62
C PRO A 13 -2.50 3.17 1.80
N PRO A 14 -1.31 3.17 2.44
CA PRO A 14 -0.99 4.10 3.54
C PRO A 14 -1.23 5.56 3.18
N SER A 15 -0.91 5.97 1.95
CA SER A 15 -1.15 7.34 1.44
C SER A 15 -2.63 7.75 1.38
N GLU A 16 -3.55 6.80 1.47
CA GLU A 16 -5.00 7.02 1.43
C GLU A 16 -5.67 6.78 2.81
N ALA A 17 -4.86 6.77 3.88
CA ALA A 17 -5.36 6.53 5.23
C ALA A 17 -6.46 7.51 5.64
N TYR A 18 -6.41 8.73 5.13
CA TYR A 18 -7.33 9.83 5.43
C TYR A 18 -8.28 10.17 4.28
N SER A 19 -8.35 9.35 3.25
CA SER A 19 -9.27 9.55 2.12
C SER A 19 -10.68 9.06 2.45
N LEU A 20 -11.70 9.69 1.86
CA LEU A 20 -13.04 9.11 1.81
C LEU A 20 -13.00 7.83 1.00
N LEU A 21 -13.42 6.73 1.60
CA LEU A 21 -13.39 5.42 0.97
C LEU A 21 -14.74 5.13 0.30
N ILE A 22 -14.75 4.91 -0.99
CA ILE A 22 -15.94 4.52 -1.76
C ILE A 22 -15.67 3.19 -2.46
N ARG A 23 -16.42 2.16 -2.11
CA ARG A 23 -16.23 0.84 -2.70
C ARG A 23 -16.92 0.73 -4.06
N VAL A 24 -16.15 0.53 -5.14
CA VAL A 24 -16.69 0.46 -6.52
C VAL A 24 -16.71 -0.97 -7.09
N THR A 25 -15.88 -1.86 -6.55
CA THR A 25 -15.95 -3.31 -6.84
C THR A 25 -15.85 -4.10 -5.54
N ARG A 26 -16.34 -5.33 -5.51
CA ARG A 26 -16.15 -6.22 -4.36
C ARG A 26 -15.08 -7.24 -4.67
N ASN A 27 -14.06 -7.30 -3.81
CA ASN A 27 -13.00 -8.28 -3.84
C ASN A 27 -12.07 -8.21 -5.07
N CYS A 28 -11.23 -9.21 -5.27
CA CYS A 28 -10.24 -9.23 -6.36
C CYS A 28 -10.71 -10.12 -7.50
N PRO A 29 -10.72 -9.62 -8.76
CA PRO A 29 -11.16 -10.40 -9.91
C PRO A 29 -10.20 -11.55 -10.29
N TRP A 30 -8.96 -11.50 -9.80
CA TRP A 30 -7.97 -12.55 -10.00
C TRP A 30 -7.90 -13.52 -8.82
N ASN A 31 -7.68 -13.02 -7.62
CA ASN A 31 -7.71 -13.72 -6.32
C ASN A 31 -6.90 -15.02 -6.21
N ARG A 32 -5.87 -15.20 -7.05
CA ARG A 32 -5.05 -16.44 -7.13
C ARG A 32 -3.65 -16.29 -6.57
N CYS A 33 -3.14 -15.04 -6.44
CA CYS A 33 -1.78 -14.76 -5.98
C CYS A 33 -1.46 -15.52 -4.69
N LYS A 34 -0.34 -16.27 -4.66
CA LYS A 34 0.06 -17.11 -3.52
C LYS A 34 0.40 -16.27 -2.27
N PHE A 35 0.89 -15.05 -2.45
CA PHE A 35 1.31 -14.15 -1.36
C PHE A 35 0.18 -13.25 -0.83
N CYS A 36 -1.04 -13.38 -1.31
CA CYS A 36 -2.17 -12.54 -0.88
C CYS A 36 -3.24 -13.39 -0.18
N HIS A 37 -3.71 -12.93 0.98
CA HIS A 37 -4.75 -13.59 1.77
C HIS A 37 -6.09 -12.85 1.79
N ILE A 38 -6.09 -11.54 1.43
CA ILE A 38 -7.17 -10.59 1.73
C ILE A 38 -8.54 -11.03 1.19
N TYR A 39 -8.55 -11.58 -0.03
CA TYR A 39 -9.80 -11.93 -0.71
C TYR A 39 -9.98 -13.44 -0.90
N LYS A 40 -9.10 -14.29 -0.32
CA LYS A 40 -9.21 -15.75 -0.46
C LYS A 40 -10.59 -16.25 -0.05
N GLY A 41 -11.18 -17.12 -0.87
CA GLY A 41 -12.53 -17.63 -0.66
C GLY A 41 -13.67 -16.66 -0.96
N LYS A 42 -13.39 -15.40 -1.31
CA LYS A 42 -14.41 -14.38 -1.61
C LYS A 42 -14.63 -14.27 -3.12
N LYS A 43 -15.90 -14.20 -3.53
CA LYS A 43 -16.30 -14.02 -4.93
C LYS A 43 -16.13 -12.57 -5.35
N PHE A 44 -15.60 -12.34 -6.55
CA PHE A 44 -15.55 -11.01 -7.17
C PHE A 44 -16.94 -10.60 -7.65
N GLU A 45 -17.29 -9.31 -7.46
CA GLU A 45 -18.52 -8.72 -7.97
C GLU A 45 -18.27 -7.28 -8.45
N LEU A 46 -18.93 -6.92 -9.54
CA LEU A 46 -19.08 -5.51 -9.94
C LEU A 46 -20.28 -4.93 -9.19
N ARG A 47 -20.12 -3.73 -8.66
CA ARG A 47 -21.26 -2.97 -8.13
C ARG A 47 -21.92 -2.14 -9.22
N SER A 48 -23.22 -1.96 -9.14
CA SER A 48 -23.91 -1.05 -10.06
C SER A 48 -23.57 0.42 -9.76
N VAL A 49 -23.70 1.26 -10.77
CA VAL A 49 -23.48 2.71 -10.61
C VAL A 49 -24.43 3.29 -9.57
N GLU A 50 -25.67 2.81 -9.53
CA GLU A 50 -26.71 3.23 -8.60
C GLU A 50 -26.35 2.90 -7.16
N GLU A 51 -25.85 1.67 -6.86
CA GLU A 51 -25.37 1.31 -5.53
C GLU A 51 -24.23 2.22 -5.07
N ILE A 52 -23.29 2.52 -5.96
CA ILE A 52 -22.13 3.37 -5.64
C ILE A 52 -22.55 4.82 -5.40
N LYS A 53 -23.47 5.35 -6.23
CA LYS A 53 -24.05 6.68 -6.03
C LYS A 53 -24.80 6.79 -4.71
N GLN A 54 -25.50 5.72 -4.30
CA GLN A 54 -26.19 5.68 -3.01
C GLN A 54 -25.21 5.80 -1.83
N ASP A 55 -24.06 5.11 -1.91
CA ASP A 55 -22.99 5.23 -0.90
C ASP A 55 -22.43 6.66 -0.84
N ILE A 56 -22.22 7.29 -2.00
CA ILE A 56 -21.75 8.68 -2.09
C ILE A 56 -22.77 9.64 -1.46
N LEU A 57 -24.06 9.46 -1.70
CA LEU A 57 -25.13 10.25 -1.07
C LEU A 57 -25.20 10.02 0.44
N THR A 58 -24.96 8.80 0.89
CA THR A 58 -24.90 8.49 2.33
C THR A 58 -23.70 9.18 2.99
N ALA A 59 -22.51 9.15 2.35
CA ALA A 59 -21.35 9.90 2.84
C ALA A 59 -21.64 11.42 2.90
N LYS A 60 -22.32 11.98 1.90
CA LYS A 60 -22.77 13.39 1.91
C LYS A 60 -23.74 13.67 3.06
N THR A 61 -24.69 12.79 3.30
CA THR A 61 -25.64 12.93 4.41
C THR A 61 -24.93 12.94 5.77
N ILE A 62 -23.91 12.07 5.95
CA ILE A 62 -23.08 12.06 7.15
C ILE A 62 -22.29 13.38 7.28
N GLU A 63 -21.68 13.85 6.20
CA GLU A 63 -20.98 15.15 6.18
C GLU A 63 -21.91 16.27 6.63
N ASP A 64 -23.14 16.34 6.07
CA ASP A 64 -24.11 17.39 6.39
C ASP A 64 -24.57 17.32 7.84
N LYS A 65 -24.80 16.11 8.38
CA LYS A 65 -25.10 15.92 9.83
C LYS A 65 -23.97 16.44 10.70
N LEU A 66 -22.71 16.17 10.35
CA LEU A 66 -21.56 16.65 11.13
C LEU A 66 -21.43 18.17 11.06
N LYS A 67 -21.70 18.78 9.91
CA LYS A 67 -21.77 20.24 9.76
C LYS A 67 -22.90 20.86 10.59
N GLU A 68 -24.07 20.24 10.59
CA GLU A 68 -25.21 20.67 11.41
C GLU A 68 -24.89 20.63 12.90
N ILE A 69 -24.25 19.54 13.37
CA ILE A 69 -23.78 19.43 14.77
C ILE A 69 -22.77 20.54 15.08
N SER A 70 -21.85 20.83 14.17
CA SER A 70 -20.88 21.92 14.33
C SER A 70 -21.54 23.28 14.49
N TRP A 71 -22.57 23.59 13.70
CA TRP A 71 -23.34 24.82 13.86
C TRP A 71 -24.08 24.88 15.21
N LYS A 72 -24.75 23.79 15.60
CA LYS A 72 -25.48 23.71 16.88
C LYS A 72 -24.56 23.81 18.10
N SER A 73 -23.30 23.36 17.97
CA SER A 73 -22.29 23.41 19.03
C SER A 73 -21.51 24.73 19.08
N GLY A 74 -21.88 25.74 18.26
CA GLY A 74 -21.21 27.04 18.25
C GLY A 74 -19.89 27.08 17.46
N ASN A 75 -19.52 26.02 16.75
CA ASN A 75 -18.27 25.94 15.97
C ASN A 75 -18.38 26.54 14.55
N GLY A 76 -19.51 27.18 14.23
CA GLY A 76 -19.70 27.91 12.98
C GLY A 76 -19.54 27.07 11.71
N GLY A 77 -19.92 25.79 11.74
CA GLY A 77 -19.79 24.85 10.62
C GLY A 77 -18.37 24.28 10.40
N LYS A 78 -17.39 24.64 11.24
CA LYS A 78 -16.06 24.02 11.24
C LYS A 78 -16.18 22.60 11.77
N VAL A 79 -15.97 21.61 10.89
CA VAL A 79 -16.26 20.18 11.21
C VAL A 79 -15.15 19.47 11.96
N LYS A 80 -13.93 20.01 12.01
CA LYS A 80 -12.74 19.30 12.53
C LYS A 80 -12.90 18.85 13.98
N GLU A 81 -13.46 19.71 14.86
CA GLU A 81 -13.66 19.40 16.28
C GLU A 81 -14.74 18.34 16.47
N VAL A 82 -15.86 18.47 15.74
CA VAL A 82 -16.95 17.47 15.76
C VAL A 82 -16.46 16.13 15.20
N ALA A 83 -15.71 16.15 14.10
CA ALA A 83 -15.10 14.96 13.53
C ALA A 83 -14.16 14.29 14.53
N GLY A 84 -13.31 15.06 15.24
CA GLY A 84 -12.45 14.53 16.29
C GLY A 84 -13.21 13.87 17.44
N ALA A 85 -14.36 14.42 17.85
CA ALA A 85 -15.22 13.81 18.85
C ALA A 85 -15.84 12.49 18.36
N ILE A 86 -16.30 12.44 17.10
CA ILE A 86 -16.85 11.22 16.49
C ILE A 86 -15.79 10.12 16.38
N LEU A 87 -14.53 10.45 16.08
CA LEU A 87 -13.43 9.48 15.99
C LEU A 87 -13.19 8.71 17.30
N ASN A 88 -13.49 9.32 18.46
CA ASN A 88 -13.37 8.66 19.77
C ASN A 88 -14.48 7.64 20.03
N ASN A 89 -15.66 7.81 19.45
CA ASN A 89 -16.80 6.91 19.61
C ASN A 89 -17.70 6.95 18.37
N PRO A 90 -17.28 6.35 17.24
CA PRO A 90 -18.04 6.42 16.01
C PRO A 90 -19.28 5.50 16.08
N PRO A 91 -20.44 5.93 15.57
CA PRO A 91 -21.64 5.10 15.49
C PRO A 91 -21.45 3.81 14.68
N ASN A 92 -20.65 3.89 13.62
CA ASN A 92 -20.26 2.78 12.75
C ASN A 92 -19.02 3.14 11.91
N GLU A 93 -18.54 2.19 11.09
CA GLU A 93 -17.35 2.38 10.23
C GLU A 93 -17.52 3.49 9.19
N ALA A 94 -18.73 3.71 8.65
CA ALA A 94 -18.98 4.78 7.68
C ALA A 94 -18.81 6.16 8.33
N TYR A 95 -19.37 6.36 9.53
CA TYR A 95 -19.16 7.58 10.32
C TYR A 95 -17.68 7.77 10.68
N PHE A 96 -16.99 6.71 11.07
CA PHE A 96 -15.56 6.77 11.34
C PHE A 96 -14.78 7.24 10.09
N ASN A 97 -15.05 6.66 8.92
CA ASN A 97 -14.36 7.03 7.68
C ASN A 97 -14.65 8.48 7.27
N VAL A 98 -15.92 8.91 7.28
CA VAL A 98 -16.28 10.29 6.93
C VAL A 98 -15.69 11.29 7.94
N ALA A 99 -15.75 10.98 9.24
CA ALA A 99 -15.14 11.84 10.26
C ALA A 99 -13.63 11.96 10.09
N LEU A 100 -12.93 10.84 9.84
CA LEU A 100 -11.49 10.83 9.60
C LEU A 100 -11.10 11.64 8.36
N TRP A 101 -11.86 11.48 7.27
CA TRP A 101 -11.70 12.27 6.05
C TRP A 101 -11.88 13.77 6.30
N LEU A 102 -12.95 14.18 6.98
CA LEU A 102 -13.22 15.58 7.32
C LEU A 102 -12.19 16.16 8.29
N TYR A 103 -11.73 15.37 9.28
CA TYR A 103 -10.67 15.76 10.21
C TYR A 103 -9.37 16.09 9.49
N ALA A 104 -9.08 15.36 8.40
CA ALA A 104 -7.90 15.55 7.56
C ALA A 104 -8.05 16.59 6.43
N GLY A 105 -9.17 17.32 6.36
CA GLY A 105 -9.38 18.40 5.39
C GLY A 105 -10.41 18.12 4.28
N GLY A 106 -10.84 16.87 4.10
CA GLY A 106 -11.95 16.54 3.20
C GLY A 106 -11.66 16.64 1.69
N GLU A 107 -10.39 16.50 1.25
CA GLU A 107 -9.98 16.81 -0.12
C GLU A 107 -9.72 15.57 -1.01
N SER A 108 -9.67 14.38 -0.45
CA SER A 108 -9.30 13.18 -1.21
C SER A 108 -10.32 12.06 -1.06
N ALA A 109 -10.49 11.27 -2.14
CA ALA A 109 -11.26 10.04 -2.14
C ALA A 109 -10.46 8.88 -2.74
N PHE A 110 -10.67 7.70 -2.18
CA PHE A 110 -10.08 6.47 -2.66
C PHE A 110 -11.17 5.49 -3.09
N LEU A 111 -11.14 5.11 -4.39
CA LEU A 111 -12.08 4.13 -4.93
C LEU A 111 -11.57 2.72 -4.64
N GLN A 112 -12.24 2.02 -3.71
CA GLN A 112 -11.99 0.63 -3.37
C GLN A 112 -12.75 -0.28 -4.34
N ASP A 113 -12.43 -1.50 -4.69
CA ASP A 113 -11.50 -2.45 -4.17
C ASP A 113 -10.33 -2.71 -5.15
N ALA A 114 -9.85 -3.93 -5.18
CA ALA A 114 -8.58 -4.36 -5.76
C ALA A 114 -8.33 -4.01 -7.24
N ASN A 115 -9.33 -3.66 -8.04
CA ASN A 115 -9.16 -3.31 -9.46
C ASN A 115 -10.37 -2.54 -10.03
N SER A 116 -10.50 -1.28 -9.69
CA SER A 116 -11.61 -0.44 -10.18
C SER A 116 -11.62 -0.25 -11.70
N LEU A 117 -10.47 -0.37 -12.37
CA LEU A 117 -10.35 -0.27 -13.83
C LEU A 117 -11.12 -1.36 -14.59
N ILE A 118 -11.58 -2.43 -13.92
CA ILE A 118 -12.36 -3.49 -14.56
C ILE A 118 -13.77 -3.05 -14.92
N MET A 119 -14.30 -2.01 -14.24
CA MET A 119 -15.56 -1.39 -14.62
C MET A 119 -15.51 -0.86 -16.06
N ARG A 120 -16.65 -0.78 -16.69
CA ARG A 120 -16.77 -0.08 -17.98
C ARG A 120 -16.35 1.39 -17.81
N THR A 121 -15.60 1.91 -18.76
CA THR A 121 -15.01 3.24 -18.64
C THR A 121 -16.07 4.33 -18.44
N ASN A 122 -17.18 4.28 -19.19
CA ASN A 122 -18.29 5.23 -19.04
C ASN A 122 -18.93 5.17 -17.63
N GLU A 123 -19.11 4.00 -17.06
CA GLU A 123 -19.65 3.81 -15.71
C GLU A 123 -18.72 4.39 -14.64
N LEU A 124 -17.41 4.10 -14.74
CA LEU A 124 -16.43 4.64 -13.79
C LEU A 124 -16.29 6.16 -13.93
N VAL A 125 -16.36 6.71 -15.16
CA VAL A 125 -16.41 8.16 -15.41
C VAL A 125 -17.64 8.79 -14.75
N GLU A 126 -18.80 8.15 -14.87
CA GLU A 126 -20.05 8.61 -14.26
C GLU A 126 -19.94 8.65 -12.73
N VAL A 127 -19.41 7.59 -12.11
CA VAL A 127 -19.17 7.52 -10.66
C VAL A 127 -18.24 8.64 -10.20
N ILE A 128 -17.11 8.85 -10.88
CA ILE A 128 -16.12 9.88 -10.49
C ILE A 128 -16.73 11.29 -10.61
N LYS A 129 -17.44 11.56 -11.70
CA LYS A 129 -18.12 12.85 -11.89
C LYS A 129 -19.18 13.09 -10.82
N PHE A 130 -20.02 12.08 -10.54
CA PHE A 130 -21.03 12.16 -9.50
C PHE A 130 -20.43 12.39 -8.11
N LEU A 131 -19.35 11.69 -7.77
CA LEU A 131 -18.61 11.90 -6.52
C LEU A 131 -18.15 13.34 -6.36
N LYS A 132 -17.52 13.92 -7.39
CA LYS A 132 -17.01 15.30 -7.35
C LYS A 132 -18.11 16.35 -7.36
N GLN A 133 -19.26 16.06 -7.98
CA GLN A 133 -20.43 16.95 -7.95
C GLN A 133 -21.11 16.95 -6.59
N THR A 134 -21.21 15.80 -5.95
CA THR A 134 -21.84 15.62 -4.64
C THR A 134 -20.98 16.13 -3.50
N LEU A 135 -19.68 15.93 -3.59
CA LEU A 135 -18.65 16.31 -2.60
C LEU A 135 -17.57 17.19 -3.28
N PRO A 136 -17.87 18.47 -3.55
CA PRO A 136 -17.02 19.34 -4.38
C PRO A 136 -15.66 19.69 -3.73
N SER A 137 -15.47 19.45 -2.43
CA SER A 137 -14.18 19.58 -1.76
C SER A 137 -13.16 18.55 -2.25
N ILE A 138 -13.62 17.43 -2.85
CA ILE A 138 -12.72 16.38 -3.35
C ILE A 138 -12.00 16.84 -4.61
N THR A 139 -10.73 17.14 -4.48
CA THR A 139 -9.83 17.54 -5.56
C THR A 139 -9.05 16.36 -6.12
N ARG A 140 -8.78 15.33 -5.31
CA ARG A 140 -7.97 14.15 -5.64
C ARG A 140 -8.79 12.86 -5.51
N VAL A 141 -8.88 12.08 -6.58
CA VAL A 141 -9.48 10.75 -6.59
C VAL A 141 -8.43 9.73 -7.01
N THR A 142 -8.24 8.70 -6.20
CA THR A 142 -7.27 7.65 -6.46
C THR A 142 -7.92 6.27 -6.40
N SER A 143 -7.27 5.24 -6.92
CA SER A 143 -7.81 3.88 -6.93
C SER A 143 -6.73 2.83 -7.08
N TYR A 144 -7.06 1.57 -6.72
CA TYR A 144 -6.29 0.43 -7.16
C TYR A 144 -6.66 0.02 -8.59
N GLY A 145 -5.65 -0.49 -9.30
CA GLY A 145 -5.81 -1.12 -10.61
C GLY A 145 -4.89 -2.31 -10.77
N ARG A 146 -5.05 -3.03 -11.89
CA ARG A 146 -4.13 -4.08 -12.33
C ARG A 146 -3.56 -3.73 -13.69
N SER A 147 -2.24 -3.88 -13.85
CA SER A 147 -1.52 -3.59 -15.10
C SER A 147 -2.14 -4.29 -16.31
N LYS A 148 -2.51 -5.57 -16.17
CA LYS A 148 -3.19 -6.33 -17.23
C LYS A 148 -4.52 -5.72 -17.66
N THR A 149 -5.26 -5.10 -16.74
CA THR A 149 -6.51 -4.40 -17.07
C THR A 149 -6.20 -3.10 -17.79
N ALA A 150 -5.23 -2.31 -17.33
CA ALA A 150 -4.77 -1.10 -17.99
C ALA A 150 -4.22 -1.39 -19.39
N ALA A 151 -3.41 -2.45 -19.56
CA ALA A 151 -2.87 -2.85 -20.85
C ALA A 151 -3.97 -3.15 -21.89
N LYS A 152 -5.12 -3.69 -21.46
CA LYS A 152 -6.26 -4.01 -22.33
C LYS A 152 -7.13 -2.78 -22.68
N LYS A 153 -7.15 -1.75 -21.82
CA LYS A 153 -7.88 -0.51 -22.14
C LYS A 153 -7.21 0.26 -23.28
N LYS A 154 -8.01 0.97 -24.07
CA LYS A 154 -7.49 1.96 -25.02
C LYS A 154 -6.92 3.17 -24.26
N LEU A 155 -5.92 3.83 -24.80
CA LEU A 155 -5.36 5.05 -24.19
C LEU A 155 -6.46 6.11 -23.99
N ALA A 156 -7.32 6.31 -24.98
CA ALA A 156 -8.43 7.26 -24.90
C ALA A 156 -9.37 6.99 -23.72
N GLU A 157 -9.55 5.74 -23.29
CA GLU A 157 -10.36 5.39 -22.13
C GLU A 157 -9.69 5.83 -20.81
N LEU A 158 -8.37 5.67 -20.70
CA LEU A 158 -7.62 6.16 -19.55
C LEU A 158 -7.59 7.70 -19.51
N VAL A 159 -7.44 8.35 -20.66
CA VAL A 159 -7.56 9.82 -20.78
C VAL A 159 -8.95 10.31 -20.33
N GLN A 160 -10.03 9.62 -20.70
CA GLN A 160 -11.38 9.94 -20.22
C GLN A 160 -11.50 9.84 -18.70
N LEU A 161 -10.91 8.81 -18.08
CA LEU A 161 -10.86 8.66 -16.63
C LEU A 161 -10.06 9.79 -15.96
N ARG A 162 -8.93 10.19 -16.56
CA ARG A 162 -8.13 11.34 -16.09
C ARG A 162 -8.94 12.64 -16.16
N GLN A 163 -9.62 12.87 -17.25
CA GLN A 163 -10.48 14.06 -17.45
C GLN A 163 -11.68 14.07 -16.50
N ALA A 164 -12.23 12.91 -16.15
CA ALA A 164 -13.28 12.80 -15.14
C ALA A 164 -12.79 13.14 -13.73
N GLY A 165 -11.47 13.06 -13.48
CA GLY A 165 -10.86 13.40 -12.21
C GLY A 165 -10.07 12.29 -11.52
N LEU A 166 -9.87 11.12 -12.16
CA LEU A 166 -8.97 10.09 -11.62
C LEU A 166 -7.54 10.62 -11.62
N SER A 167 -7.00 10.88 -10.43
CA SER A 167 -5.72 11.55 -10.25
C SER A 167 -4.55 10.59 -10.22
N ARG A 168 -4.73 9.41 -9.58
CA ARG A 168 -3.66 8.41 -9.40
C ARG A 168 -4.20 6.99 -9.41
N LEU A 169 -3.40 6.09 -9.96
CA LEU A 169 -3.58 4.65 -9.84
C LEU A 169 -2.45 4.03 -9.01
N HIS A 170 -2.83 3.14 -8.11
CA HIS A 170 -1.95 2.28 -7.35
C HIS A 170 -1.99 0.88 -7.96
N ILE A 171 -0.87 0.41 -8.47
CA ILE A 171 -0.74 -0.85 -9.19
C ILE A 171 0.23 -1.76 -8.42
N GLY A 172 -0.15 -3.00 -8.17
CA GLY A 172 0.77 -4.01 -7.69
C GLY A 172 1.54 -4.60 -8.86
N LEU A 173 2.74 -4.09 -9.14
CA LEU A 173 3.70 -4.73 -10.02
C LEU A 173 4.24 -5.99 -9.33
N GLU A 174 4.66 -5.86 -8.09
CA GLU A 174 5.24 -6.84 -7.16
C GLU A 174 6.61 -7.36 -7.62
N SER A 175 6.76 -7.73 -8.90
CA SER A 175 7.99 -8.17 -9.56
C SER A 175 7.96 -7.88 -11.06
N GLY A 176 9.13 -7.68 -11.66
CA GLY A 176 9.34 -7.66 -13.11
C GLY A 176 9.89 -8.98 -13.67
N TYR A 177 10.05 -10.02 -12.85
CA TYR A 177 10.62 -11.31 -13.24
C TYR A 177 9.54 -12.35 -13.54
N ASP A 178 9.36 -12.72 -14.81
CA ASP A 178 8.28 -13.60 -15.25
C ASP A 178 8.23 -14.97 -14.55
N PRO A 179 9.36 -15.70 -14.34
CA PRO A 179 9.33 -16.95 -13.59
C PRO A 179 8.78 -16.78 -12.16
N LEU A 180 9.11 -15.68 -11.50
CA LEU A 180 8.58 -15.37 -10.16
C LEU A 180 7.11 -14.99 -10.21
N LEU A 181 6.68 -14.18 -11.16
CA LEU A 181 5.26 -13.85 -11.38
C LEU A 181 4.42 -15.11 -11.64
N GLN A 182 4.96 -16.05 -12.40
CA GLN A 182 4.33 -17.35 -12.65
C GLN A 182 4.28 -18.21 -11.38
N PHE A 183 5.38 -18.34 -10.64
CA PHE A 183 5.42 -19.08 -9.37
C PHE A 183 4.41 -18.51 -8.36
N MET A 184 4.28 -17.21 -8.28
CA MET A 184 3.33 -16.51 -7.39
C MET A 184 1.89 -16.49 -7.90
N ASP A 185 1.60 -17.04 -9.07
CA ASP A 185 0.30 -17.00 -9.75
C ASP A 185 -0.29 -15.57 -9.83
N LYS A 186 0.58 -14.58 -10.17
CA LYS A 186 0.16 -13.17 -10.28
C LYS A 186 -0.78 -12.93 -11.45
N GLY A 187 -0.71 -13.77 -12.51
CA GLY A 187 -1.58 -13.73 -13.68
C GLY A 187 -1.35 -12.52 -14.57
N VAL A 188 -0.11 -12.06 -14.63
CA VAL A 188 0.39 -10.97 -15.47
C VAL A 188 1.86 -11.21 -15.77
N THR A 189 2.34 -10.76 -16.93
CA THR A 189 3.75 -10.81 -17.32
C THR A 189 4.42 -9.44 -17.14
N ALA A 190 5.77 -9.41 -17.11
CA ALA A 190 6.53 -8.17 -17.10
C ALA A 190 6.17 -7.28 -18.31
N ALA A 191 6.01 -7.86 -19.49
CA ALA A 191 5.58 -7.14 -20.69
C ALA A 191 4.17 -6.51 -20.53
N GLU A 192 3.22 -7.21 -19.91
CA GLU A 192 1.89 -6.66 -19.60
C GLU A 192 1.96 -5.56 -18.53
N HIS A 193 2.88 -5.66 -17.56
CA HIS A 193 3.14 -4.60 -16.59
C HIS A 193 3.66 -3.34 -17.28
N ILE A 194 4.68 -3.48 -18.13
CA ILE A 194 5.27 -2.36 -18.88
C ILE A 194 4.22 -1.70 -19.79
N ALA A 195 3.50 -2.50 -20.57
CA ALA A 195 2.46 -1.97 -21.48
C ALA A 195 1.35 -1.23 -20.72
N GLY A 196 0.89 -1.78 -19.58
CA GLY A 196 -0.14 -1.17 -18.75
C GLY A 196 0.34 0.11 -18.06
N GLY A 197 1.54 0.06 -17.47
CA GLY A 197 2.15 1.19 -16.76
C GLY A 197 2.42 2.37 -17.68
N ARG A 198 3.07 2.15 -18.83
CA ARG A 198 3.30 3.19 -19.85
C ARG A 198 2.01 3.86 -20.29
N LYS A 199 0.98 3.08 -20.55
CA LYS A 199 -0.33 3.62 -20.98
C LYS A 199 -1.00 4.47 -19.92
N ILE A 200 -0.83 4.12 -18.62
CA ILE A 200 -1.32 4.95 -17.50
C ILE A 200 -0.56 6.28 -17.46
N VAL A 201 0.77 6.24 -17.52
CA VAL A 201 1.63 7.44 -17.52
C VAL A 201 1.30 8.34 -18.72
N GLU A 202 1.20 7.77 -19.92
CA GLU A 202 0.84 8.48 -21.16
C GLU A 202 -0.55 9.15 -21.09
N SER A 203 -1.48 8.57 -20.32
CA SER A 203 -2.80 9.15 -20.12
C SER A 203 -2.83 10.38 -19.19
N GLY A 204 -1.71 10.70 -18.54
CA GLY A 204 -1.59 11.76 -17.53
C GLY A 204 -2.16 11.39 -16.16
N ILE A 205 -2.52 10.13 -15.92
CA ILE A 205 -2.85 9.61 -14.58
C ILE A 205 -1.54 9.32 -13.86
N SER A 206 -1.37 9.86 -12.65
CA SER A 206 -0.20 9.54 -11.82
C SER A 206 -0.18 8.05 -11.49
N LEU A 207 1.00 7.43 -11.60
CA LEU A 207 1.19 6.01 -11.36
C LEU A 207 2.07 5.76 -10.13
N CYS A 208 1.56 4.92 -9.22
CA CYS A 208 2.30 4.39 -8.09
C CYS A 208 2.42 2.87 -8.24
N GLU A 209 3.62 2.37 -8.49
CA GLU A 209 3.90 0.93 -8.58
C GLU A 209 4.36 0.38 -7.23
N TYR A 210 3.75 -0.73 -6.81
CA TYR A 210 4.15 -1.46 -5.61
C TYR A 210 5.07 -2.61 -5.96
N VAL A 211 6.15 -2.76 -5.19
CA VAL A 211 7.11 -3.87 -5.27
C VAL A 211 7.15 -4.59 -3.92
N VAL A 212 7.20 -5.92 -3.94
CA VAL A 212 7.30 -6.72 -2.72
C VAL A 212 8.71 -7.27 -2.56
N LEU A 213 9.50 -6.64 -1.69
CA LEU A 213 10.83 -7.11 -1.32
C LEU A 213 10.74 -8.48 -0.63
N GLY A 214 11.69 -9.37 -0.92
CA GLY A 214 11.72 -10.74 -0.42
C GLY A 214 10.79 -11.69 -1.17
N LEU A 215 10.04 -11.23 -2.18
CA LEU A 215 9.12 -12.06 -2.95
C LEU A 215 9.84 -13.20 -3.69
N GLY A 216 11.09 -12.97 -4.12
CA GLY A 216 11.96 -13.97 -4.75
C GLY A 216 12.51 -15.03 -3.80
N GLY A 217 12.37 -14.84 -2.48
CA GLY A 217 13.02 -15.68 -1.48
C GLY A 217 14.51 -15.82 -1.73
N LYS A 218 15.15 -16.85 -1.17
CA LYS A 218 16.61 -17.05 -1.35
C LYS A 218 17.03 -17.45 -2.77
N LYS A 219 16.10 -17.97 -3.58
CA LYS A 219 16.48 -18.54 -4.89
C LYS A 219 16.38 -17.57 -6.06
N MET A 220 15.50 -16.58 -6.00
CA MET A 220 15.18 -15.71 -7.15
C MET A 220 15.33 -14.22 -6.84
N TRP A 221 15.96 -13.85 -5.73
CA TRP A 221 16.02 -12.44 -5.29
C TRP A 221 16.80 -11.54 -6.24
N ARG A 222 17.90 -12.03 -6.84
CA ARG A 222 18.76 -11.23 -7.74
C ARG A 222 18.03 -10.89 -9.04
N GLU A 223 17.47 -11.90 -9.69
CA GLU A 223 16.68 -11.72 -10.91
C GLU A 223 15.44 -10.88 -10.62
N HIS A 224 14.81 -11.11 -9.47
CA HIS A 224 13.70 -10.29 -9.01
C HIS A 224 14.09 -8.81 -8.91
N ALA A 225 15.17 -8.47 -8.23
CA ALA A 225 15.65 -7.09 -8.09
C ALA A 225 15.95 -6.45 -9.46
N ILE A 226 16.78 -7.10 -10.28
CA ILE A 226 17.25 -6.58 -11.56
C ILE A 226 16.11 -6.43 -12.58
N GLU A 227 15.29 -7.47 -12.76
CA GLU A 227 14.22 -7.44 -13.76
C GLU A 227 13.07 -6.52 -13.34
N THR A 228 12.85 -6.35 -12.01
CA THR A 228 11.89 -5.38 -11.48
C THR A 228 12.34 -3.95 -11.75
N ALA A 229 13.61 -3.64 -11.50
CA ALA A 229 14.19 -2.34 -11.86
C ALA A 229 14.09 -2.08 -13.37
N ARG A 230 14.43 -3.08 -14.20
CA ARG A 230 14.33 -2.98 -15.66
C ARG A 230 12.91 -2.69 -16.14
N ALA A 231 11.90 -3.33 -15.53
CA ALA A 231 10.51 -3.06 -15.87
C ALA A 231 10.10 -1.64 -15.47
N LEU A 232 10.47 -1.19 -14.26
CA LEU A 232 10.17 0.15 -13.77
C LEU A 232 10.88 1.25 -14.57
N ASN A 233 12.12 1.03 -14.98
CA ASN A 233 12.84 1.96 -15.87
C ASN A 233 12.14 2.15 -17.22
N GLN A 234 11.44 1.12 -17.71
CA GLN A 234 10.65 1.22 -18.94
C GLN A 234 9.28 1.86 -18.72
N ILE A 235 8.71 1.74 -17.54
CA ILE A 235 7.41 2.34 -17.18
C ILE A 235 7.57 3.83 -16.87
N ASP A 236 8.64 4.19 -16.14
CA ASP A 236 8.93 5.51 -15.59
C ASP A 236 7.76 6.06 -14.75
N PRO A 237 7.35 5.38 -13.65
CA PRO A 237 6.19 5.77 -12.85
C PRO A 237 6.54 6.98 -11.97
N ASP A 238 5.52 7.73 -11.49
CA ASP A 238 5.74 8.83 -10.54
C ASP A 238 6.21 8.35 -9.16
N PHE A 239 5.78 7.15 -8.74
CA PHE A 239 6.10 6.59 -7.42
C PHE A 239 6.42 5.10 -7.51
N ILE A 240 7.46 4.69 -6.80
CA ILE A 240 7.78 3.31 -6.49
C ILE A 240 7.63 3.14 -4.98
N ARG A 241 6.75 2.23 -4.55
CA ARG A 241 6.54 1.97 -3.13
C ARG A 241 6.86 0.52 -2.82
N VAL A 242 7.81 0.31 -1.92
CA VAL A 242 8.23 -1.03 -1.52
C VAL A 242 7.56 -1.47 -0.22
N ARG A 243 7.35 -2.77 -0.09
CA ARG A 243 6.93 -3.43 1.14
C ARG A 243 7.58 -4.79 1.27
N THR A 244 7.98 -5.18 2.47
CA THR A 244 8.56 -6.49 2.73
C THR A 244 7.46 -7.58 2.75
N LEU A 245 7.75 -8.70 2.10
CA LEU A 245 6.89 -9.88 2.10
C LEU A 245 6.64 -10.38 3.53
N THR A 246 5.38 -10.59 3.84
CA THR A 246 4.98 -11.29 5.07
C THR A 246 4.10 -12.47 4.71
N ILE A 247 4.43 -13.65 5.22
CA ILE A 247 3.76 -14.90 4.91
C ILE A 247 3.00 -15.35 6.18
N LYS A 248 1.67 -15.43 6.06
CA LYS A 248 0.79 -15.84 7.15
C LYS A 248 0.19 -17.22 6.89
N GLN A 249 -0.16 -17.91 7.94
CA GLN A 249 -0.97 -19.13 7.84
C GLN A 249 -2.27 -18.84 7.05
N GLY A 250 -2.64 -19.75 6.15
CA GLY A 250 -3.79 -19.57 5.25
C GLY A 250 -3.46 -18.91 3.91
N MET A 251 -2.24 -18.39 3.71
CA MET A 251 -1.75 -18.01 2.39
C MET A 251 -1.24 -19.26 1.65
N PRO A 252 -1.50 -19.43 0.34
CA PRO A 252 -0.91 -20.55 -0.41
C PRO A 252 0.62 -20.57 -0.39
N LEU A 253 1.27 -19.42 -0.26
CA LEU A 253 2.72 -19.33 -0.13
C LEU A 253 3.24 -19.92 1.19
N TYR A 254 2.43 -19.94 2.25
CA TYR A 254 2.78 -20.60 3.51
C TYR A 254 2.97 -22.12 3.32
N ASP A 255 2.14 -22.74 2.48
CA ASP A 255 2.26 -24.15 2.17
C ASP A 255 3.51 -24.43 1.33
N GLU A 256 3.89 -23.51 0.42
CA GLU A 256 5.15 -23.61 -0.34
C GLU A 256 6.38 -23.54 0.60
N VAL A 257 6.34 -22.74 1.66
CA VAL A 257 7.39 -22.70 2.68
C VAL A 257 7.47 -24.05 3.42
N LYS A 258 6.33 -24.56 3.88
CA LYS A 258 6.28 -25.86 4.59
C LYS A 258 6.81 -27.02 3.76
N ASN A 259 6.52 -27.00 2.45
CA ASN A 259 6.94 -28.04 1.52
C ASN A 259 8.40 -27.86 1.02
N GLY A 260 9.11 -26.81 1.48
CA GLY A 260 10.49 -26.51 1.06
C GLY A 260 10.63 -25.96 -0.36
N ASN A 261 9.53 -25.66 -1.03
CA ASN A 261 9.51 -25.09 -2.39
C ASN A 261 9.90 -23.60 -2.39
N PHE A 262 9.63 -22.91 -1.29
CA PHE A 262 10.01 -21.50 -1.07
C PHE A 262 10.79 -21.36 0.23
N ILE A 263 11.97 -20.74 0.13
CA ILE A 263 12.82 -20.41 1.30
C ILE A 263 12.79 -18.91 1.48
N ARG A 264 12.30 -18.45 2.63
CA ARG A 264 12.23 -17.02 2.97
C ARG A 264 13.64 -16.42 3.00
N ALA A 265 13.77 -15.19 2.53
CA ALA A 265 14.95 -14.38 2.78
C ALA A 265 14.91 -13.81 4.21
N THR A 266 16.09 -13.63 4.83
CA THR A 266 16.26 -12.92 6.09
C THR A 266 16.12 -11.40 5.87
N ASP A 267 15.98 -10.65 6.96
CA ASP A 267 15.95 -9.17 6.87
C ASP A 267 17.23 -8.62 6.20
N GLU A 268 18.39 -9.21 6.45
CA GLU A 268 19.66 -8.77 5.84
C GLU A 268 19.72 -9.09 4.33
N GLU A 269 19.27 -10.28 3.94
CA GLU A 269 19.15 -10.65 2.52
C GLU A 269 18.14 -9.76 1.76
N ILE A 270 17.07 -9.31 2.42
CA ILE A 270 16.10 -8.36 1.86
C ILE A 270 16.72 -6.97 1.68
N ILE A 271 17.59 -6.53 2.60
CA ILE A 271 18.34 -5.27 2.43
C ILE A 271 19.33 -5.37 1.27
N ASP A 272 19.98 -6.53 1.08
CA ASP A 272 20.86 -6.75 -0.09
C ASP A 272 20.06 -6.73 -1.40
N GLU A 273 18.84 -7.27 -1.41
CA GLU A 273 17.91 -7.19 -2.53
C GLU A 273 17.49 -5.74 -2.81
N GLU A 274 17.10 -4.97 -1.78
CA GLU A 274 16.70 -3.57 -1.91
C GLU A 274 17.85 -2.70 -2.44
N LYS A 275 19.08 -2.96 -1.98
CA LYS A 275 20.30 -2.32 -2.50
C LYS A 275 20.46 -2.58 -4.00
N LEU A 276 20.48 -3.85 -4.40
CA LEU A 276 20.65 -4.25 -5.80
C LEU A 276 19.54 -3.67 -6.68
N PHE A 277 18.31 -3.64 -6.16
CA PHE A 277 17.17 -3.05 -6.82
C PHE A 277 17.37 -1.55 -7.07
N ILE A 278 17.74 -0.78 -6.04
CA ILE A 278 17.99 0.68 -6.15
C ILE A 278 19.18 0.96 -7.08
N GLU A 279 20.26 0.18 -7.02
CA GLU A 279 21.42 0.32 -7.90
C GLU A 279 21.04 0.24 -9.39
N HIS A 280 20.03 -0.57 -9.74
CA HIS A 280 19.57 -0.78 -11.12
C HIS A 280 18.41 0.14 -11.54
N LEU A 281 17.84 0.93 -10.62
CA LEU A 281 16.82 1.92 -10.97
C LEU A 281 17.45 3.11 -11.72
N ASP A 282 16.83 3.48 -12.85
CA ASP A 282 17.22 4.59 -13.72
C ASP A 282 15.96 5.31 -14.25
N CYS A 283 14.98 5.53 -13.39
CA CYS A 283 13.71 6.20 -13.67
C CYS A 283 13.56 7.46 -12.80
N HIS A 284 12.56 8.30 -13.10
CA HIS A 284 12.32 9.58 -12.41
C HIS A 284 11.25 9.47 -11.32
N ALA A 285 11.20 8.39 -10.59
CA ALA A 285 10.20 8.11 -9.57
C ALA A 285 10.57 8.68 -8.20
N TYR A 286 9.56 8.96 -7.36
CA TYR A 286 9.77 9.10 -5.93
C TYR A 286 9.70 7.72 -5.28
N PHE A 287 10.82 7.28 -4.71
CA PHE A 287 10.95 5.99 -4.02
C PHE A 287 10.50 6.12 -2.57
N VAL A 288 9.69 5.16 -2.09
CA VAL A 288 9.08 5.21 -0.75
C VAL A 288 9.15 3.85 -0.07
N SER A 289 9.76 3.78 1.11
CA SER A 289 9.88 2.59 1.96
C SER A 289 9.11 2.73 3.30
N ASP A 290 7.96 3.43 3.31
CA ASP A 290 7.21 3.82 4.51
C ASP A 290 6.37 2.70 5.16
N HIS A 291 6.38 1.48 4.63
CA HIS A 291 5.60 0.39 5.19
C HIS A 291 6.22 -0.15 6.50
N LEU A 292 5.37 -0.43 7.50
CA LEU A 292 5.81 -0.89 8.83
C LEU A 292 6.61 -2.21 8.79
N THR A 293 6.41 -3.05 7.77
CA THR A 293 7.16 -4.30 7.59
C THR A 293 8.56 -4.07 7.02
N ASN A 294 8.86 -2.91 6.45
CA ASN A 294 10.19 -2.61 5.94
C ASN A 294 11.17 -2.36 7.09
N LEU A 295 12.36 -2.90 6.97
CA LEU A 295 13.38 -2.74 8.02
C LEU A 295 13.88 -1.31 8.08
N LEU A 296 14.20 -0.70 6.92
CA LEU A 296 14.70 0.67 6.78
C LEU A 296 13.61 1.55 6.14
N GLN A 297 12.80 2.21 6.99
CA GLN A 297 11.75 3.10 6.51
C GLN A 297 12.27 4.45 6.02
N GLU A 298 13.51 4.82 6.39
CA GLU A 298 14.18 6.04 5.95
C GLU A 298 14.75 5.98 4.53
N ILE A 299 14.63 4.83 3.83
CA ILE A 299 14.99 4.73 2.42
C ILE A 299 13.89 5.37 1.60
N GLU A 300 14.02 6.65 1.35
CA GLU A 300 13.12 7.41 0.51
C GLU A 300 13.83 8.55 -0.19
N GLY A 301 13.35 8.91 -1.36
CA GLY A 301 13.91 10.02 -2.13
C GLY A 301 13.46 10.02 -3.58
N LYS A 302 13.82 11.08 -4.26
CA LYS A 302 13.57 11.26 -5.69
C LYS A 302 14.71 10.64 -6.51
N LEU A 303 14.37 9.80 -7.45
CA LEU A 303 15.32 9.23 -8.41
C LEU A 303 15.45 10.15 -9.64
N PRO A 304 16.67 10.28 -10.20
CA PRO A 304 17.91 9.68 -9.72
C PRO A 304 18.62 10.49 -8.61
N GLU A 305 18.14 11.69 -8.25
CA GLU A 305 18.83 12.70 -7.44
C GLU A 305 19.25 12.19 -6.05
N ASP A 306 18.36 11.43 -5.36
CA ASP A 306 18.59 10.93 -3.99
C ASP A 306 19.12 9.48 -3.95
N LYS A 307 19.46 8.88 -5.09
CA LYS A 307 19.90 7.48 -5.19
C LYS A 307 21.07 7.17 -4.26
N GLU A 308 22.11 8.00 -4.31
CA GLU A 308 23.30 7.82 -3.46
C GLU A 308 22.99 7.94 -1.97
N LYS A 309 22.08 8.84 -1.59
CA LYS A 309 21.61 8.98 -0.20
C LYS A 309 20.91 7.72 0.28
N MET A 310 20.05 7.12 -0.54
CA MET A 310 19.36 5.87 -0.21
C MET A 310 20.35 4.72 -0.06
N LEU A 311 21.31 4.58 -0.98
CA LEU A 311 22.38 3.58 -0.91
C LEU A 311 23.29 3.77 0.32
N ALA A 312 23.57 5.02 0.71
CA ALA A 312 24.35 5.32 1.90
C ALA A 312 23.61 4.87 3.18
N SER A 313 22.28 5.01 3.26
CA SER A 313 21.48 4.50 4.40
C SER A 313 21.59 2.98 4.50
N ILE A 314 21.53 2.26 3.37
CA ILE A 314 21.74 0.82 3.33
C ILE A 314 23.16 0.44 3.76
N ALA A 315 24.18 1.10 3.22
CA ALA A 315 25.58 0.84 3.57
C ALA A 315 25.84 1.05 5.06
N ARG A 316 25.20 2.06 5.67
CA ARG A 316 25.26 2.32 7.10
C ARG A 316 24.70 1.14 7.91
N PHE A 317 23.54 0.60 7.55
CA PHE A 317 23.00 -0.61 8.18
C PHE A 317 23.95 -1.81 8.00
N GLN A 318 24.45 -2.04 6.78
CA GLN A 318 25.35 -3.14 6.47
C GLN A 318 26.64 -3.09 7.28
N SER A 319 27.14 -1.88 7.65
CA SER A 319 28.37 -1.67 8.44
C SER A 319 28.19 -1.87 9.95
N LEU A 320 26.95 -2.02 10.45
CA LEU A 320 26.70 -2.28 11.86
C LEU A 320 27.29 -3.63 12.28
N SER A 321 27.73 -3.73 13.54
CA SER A 321 28.12 -5.00 14.14
C SER A 321 26.94 -5.99 14.17
N PRO A 322 27.18 -7.31 14.22
CA PRO A 322 26.11 -8.30 14.33
C PRO A 322 25.16 -8.03 15.50
N GLU A 323 25.70 -7.56 16.63
CA GLU A 323 24.92 -7.22 17.83
C GLU A 323 24.01 -6.00 17.58
N GLU A 324 24.54 -4.95 16.95
CA GLU A 324 23.75 -3.77 16.60
C GLU A 324 22.67 -4.06 15.58
N LYS A 325 22.97 -4.87 14.54
CA LYS A 325 21.97 -5.36 13.57
C LYS A 325 20.86 -6.11 14.28
N HIS A 326 21.21 -7.04 15.18
CA HIS A 326 20.23 -7.80 15.95
C HIS A 326 19.35 -6.88 16.80
N ASN A 327 19.96 -5.95 17.55
CA ASN A 327 19.25 -4.97 18.35
C ASN A 327 18.32 -4.11 17.49
N PHE A 328 18.78 -3.65 16.33
CA PHE A 328 17.98 -2.84 15.42
C PHE A 328 16.80 -3.64 14.85
N LYS A 329 17.02 -4.88 14.38
CA LYS A 329 15.94 -5.75 13.88
C LYS A 329 14.85 -5.93 14.93
N VAL A 330 15.20 -6.30 16.14
CA VAL A 330 14.22 -6.45 17.24
C VAL A 330 13.52 -5.13 17.52
N GLY A 331 14.28 -4.03 17.68
CA GLY A 331 13.72 -2.70 17.94
C GLY A 331 12.69 -2.23 16.91
N ARG A 332 12.96 -2.52 15.64
CA ARG A 332 12.01 -2.28 14.53
C ARG A 332 10.76 -3.14 14.66
N ARG A 333 10.93 -4.44 14.89
CA ARG A 333 9.83 -5.42 14.94
C ARG A 333 8.94 -5.28 16.19
N VAL A 334 9.47 -4.72 17.29
CA VAL A 334 8.62 -4.36 18.46
C VAL A 334 8.06 -2.93 18.40
N GLY A 335 8.36 -2.16 17.34
CA GLY A 335 7.82 -0.82 17.11
C GLY A 335 8.46 0.29 17.95
N ILE A 336 9.67 0.07 18.49
CA ILE A 336 10.42 1.08 19.28
C ILE A 336 11.28 1.96 18.39
N TYR A 337 11.95 1.35 17.39
CA TYR A 337 12.76 2.08 16.42
C TYR A 337 11.97 2.39 15.15
N ASN A 338 12.19 3.57 14.60
CA ASN A 338 11.66 4.00 13.30
C ASN A 338 12.77 4.18 12.26
N GLN A 339 13.99 4.49 12.68
CA GLN A 339 15.15 4.77 11.83
C GLN A 339 16.45 4.33 12.51
N LEU A 340 17.55 4.24 11.75
CA LEU A 340 18.85 3.80 12.25
C LEU A 340 19.39 4.65 13.41
N ASP A 341 19.12 5.95 13.41
CA ASP A 341 19.56 6.85 14.48
C ASP A 341 18.96 6.51 15.85
N ASP A 342 17.83 5.79 15.87
CA ASP A 342 17.21 5.34 17.10
C ASP A 342 18.09 4.36 17.92
N LEU A 343 19.05 3.67 17.27
CA LEU A 343 20.06 2.84 17.94
C LEU A 343 20.91 3.62 18.95
N TYR A 344 21.13 4.90 18.69
CA TYR A 344 21.96 5.78 19.53
C TYR A 344 21.14 6.53 20.57
N ASN A 345 19.82 6.37 20.57
CA ASN A 345 18.95 6.92 21.62
C ASN A 345 18.97 5.97 22.83
N LEU A 346 19.64 6.36 23.91
CA LEU A 346 19.84 5.54 25.10
C LEU A 346 18.53 4.98 25.70
N ARG A 347 17.46 5.78 25.72
CA ARG A 347 16.15 5.34 26.26
C ARG A 347 15.52 4.26 25.37
N LYS A 348 15.48 4.49 24.06
CA LYS A 348 14.97 3.50 23.12
C LYS A 348 15.79 2.23 23.16
N ARG A 349 17.12 2.34 23.15
CA ARG A 349 18.05 1.20 23.22
C ARG A 349 17.83 0.36 24.47
N SER A 350 17.78 0.97 25.64
CA SER A 350 17.50 0.28 26.91
C SER A 350 16.14 -0.44 26.86
N THR A 351 15.11 0.17 26.26
CA THR A 351 13.80 -0.46 26.10
C THR A 351 13.86 -1.69 25.18
N VAL A 352 14.63 -1.60 24.08
CA VAL A 352 14.83 -2.74 23.16
C VAL A 352 15.62 -3.85 23.84
N GLU A 353 16.70 -3.55 24.58
CA GLU A 353 17.48 -4.53 25.34
C GLU A 353 16.61 -5.28 26.37
N HIS A 354 15.67 -4.55 27.01
CA HIS A 354 14.70 -5.20 27.90
C HIS A 354 13.72 -6.10 27.13
N ALA A 355 13.28 -5.67 25.94
CA ALA A 355 12.42 -6.49 25.10
C ALA A 355 13.16 -7.76 24.60
N ILE A 356 14.42 -7.64 24.20
CA ILE A 356 15.28 -8.78 23.82
C ILE A 356 15.34 -9.79 24.98
N LYS A 357 15.63 -9.34 26.21
CA LYS A 357 15.67 -10.20 27.40
C LYS A 357 14.37 -10.94 27.67
N LYS A 358 13.23 -10.33 27.34
CA LYS A 358 11.89 -10.96 27.50
C LYS A 358 11.56 -11.95 26.38
N LEU A 359 12.08 -11.73 25.19
CA LEU A 359 11.82 -12.57 24.01
C LEU A 359 12.81 -13.72 23.88
N SER A 360 14.02 -13.58 24.48
CA SER A 360 15.02 -14.64 24.47
C SER A 360 14.69 -15.72 25.50
N ASN A 361 14.66 -16.96 25.05
CA ASN A 361 14.63 -18.12 25.93
C ASN A 361 16.06 -18.39 26.43
N ASP A 362 16.26 -18.48 27.74
CA ASP A 362 17.55 -18.84 28.39
C ASP A 362 18.73 -17.87 28.16
N GLY A 363 18.48 -16.58 27.93
CA GLY A 363 19.52 -15.55 27.78
C GLY A 363 20.26 -15.56 26.44
N ASN A 364 19.83 -16.37 25.49
CA ASN A 364 20.32 -16.36 24.10
C ASN A 364 19.72 -15.20 23.28
N GLN A 365 20.29 -14.96 22.10
CA GLN A 365 19.71 -13.99 21.14
C GLN A 365 18.32 -14.43 20.69
N VAL A 366 17.44 -13.46 20.40
CA VAL A 366 16.14 -13.71 19.78
C VAL A 366 16.39 -14.29 18.38
N ASP A 367 15.85 -15.46 18.08
CA ASP A 367 16.05 -16.13 16.81
C ASP A 367 15.27 -15.44 15.65
N GLU A 368 15.70 -15.70 14.42
CA GLU A 368 15.12 -15.11 13.21
C GLU A 368 13.62 -15.44 13.03
N GLU A 369 13.16 -16.60 13.49
CA GLU A 369 11.75 -16.98 13.41
C GLU A 369 10.90 -16.15 14.37
N THR A 370 11.39 -15.95 15.59
CA THR A 370 10.75 -15.06 16.58
C THR A 370 10.71 -13.62 16.06
N ILE A 371 11.83 -13.09 15.52
CA ILE A 371 11.89 -11.75 14.93
C ILE A 371 10.88 -11.62 13.79
N TYR A 372 10.80 -12.63 12.93
CA TYR A 372 9.83 -12.64 11.82
C TYR A 372 8.39 -12.66 12.33
N SER A 373 8.06 -13.45 13.34
CA SER A 373 6.72 -13.55 13.90
C SER A 373 6.20 -12.21 14.45
N LEU A 374 7.11 -11.34 14.92
CA LEU A 374 6.74 -10.00 15.37
C LEU A 374 6.20 -9.11 14.24
N MET A 375 6.56 -9.38 12.97
CA MET A 375 6.02 -8.65 11.81
C MET A 375 4.52 -8.87 11.62
N GLU A 376 3.99 -10.01 12.04
CA GLU A 376 2.56 -10.35 11.90
C GLU A 376 1.66 -9.36 12.63
N ARG A 377 2.18 -8.64 13.62
CA ARG A 377 1.46 -7.63 14.40
C ARG A 377 1.15 -6.35 13.60
N PHE A 378 1.83 -6.14 12.46
CA PHE A 378 1.70 -4.93 11.64
C PHE A 378 0.80 -5.11 10.41
N ILE A 379 0.14 -6.28 10.26
CA ILE A 379 -0.62 -6.60 9.04
C ILE A 379 -2.05 -7.04 9.36
#